data_ee8111b11e372a37aee85d9270ef7268
#
_entry.id   ee8111b11e372a37aee85d9270ef7268
#
_cell.length_a   1.000
_cell.length_b   1.000
_cell.length_c   1.000
_cell.angle_alpha   90.00
_cell.angle_beta   90.00
_cell.angle_gamma   90.00
#
_symmetry.space_group_name_H-M   'P 1'
#
loop_
_entity.id
_entity.type
_entity.pdbx_description
1 polymer ?
#
loop_
_entity_poly.entity_id
_entity_poly.type
_entity_poly.pdbx_seq_one_letter_code
_entity_poly.pdbx_strand_id
1 'polypeptide(L)'
;MLSDMYVIDGCAFAEEDFTGVTQKVKDSPLTAFFLTTPGEDQGMLALAHNIGGIYNMADDPASGLMVVRTIAELEEAKAQGKIGVILGFQNPHCIENSLEKLRALYELGIRVVQMTYNKANYIG
;
A
#
# COMPACT_ATOMS: atom_id res chain seq x y z
N MET A 1 -5.87 26.19 -2.69
CA MET A 1 -6.80 25.17 -3.25
C MET A 1 -6.30 23.79 -2.91
N LEU A 2 -7.14 22.76 -2.90
CA LEU A 2 -6.69 21.37 -2.58
C LEU A 2 -5.58 20.87 -3.52
N SER A 3 -5.51 21.39 -4.75
CA SER A 3 -4.43 21.09 -5.71
C SER A 3 -3.02 21.37 -5.22
N ASP A 4 -2.87 22.32 -4.30
CA ASP A 4 -1.57 22.73 -3.78
C ASP A 4 -1.16 21.95 -2.52
N MET A 5 -2.08 21.13 -2.01
CA MET A 5 -1.89 20.34 -0.80
C MET A 5 -1.63 18.87 -1.14
N TYR A 6 -1.03 18.15 -0.21
CA TYR A 6 -1.01 16.69 -0.21
C TYR A 6 -2.20 16.19 0.61
N VAL A 7 -3.11 15.49 -0.04
CA VAL A 7 -4.26 14.85 0.60
C VAL A 7 -4.00 13.37 0.64
N ILE A 8 -3.78 12.82 1.82
CA ILE A 8 -3.40 11.41 2.01
C ILE A 8 -4.46 10.73 2.87
N ASP A 9 -5.06 9.65 2.33
CA ASP A 9 -5.89 8.76 3.13
C ASP A 9 -4.99 7.81 3.94
N GLY A 10 -5.15 7.83 5.25
CA GLY A 10 -4.32 7.10 6.19
C GLY A 10 -4.65 5.61 6.30
N CYS A 11 -5.72 5.12 5.71
CA CYS A 11 -6.05 3.69 5.70
C CYS A 11 -7.15 3.35 4.70
N ALA A 12 -6.75 2.77 3.58
CA ALA A 12 -7.66 2.16 2.63
C ALA A 12 -7.55 0.64 2.66
N PHE A 13 -8.66 -0.03 2.41
CA PHE A 13 -8.73 -1.48 2.25
C PHE A 13 -9.17 -1.82 0.83
N ALA A 14 -8.55 -2.83 0.23
CA ALA A 14 -8.96 -3.39 -1.04
C ALA A 14 -9.32 -4.87 -0.88
N GLU A 15 -10.32 -5.30 -1.63
CA GLU A 15 -10.57 -6.72 -1.84
C GLU A 15 -9.46 -7.33 -2.70
N GLU A 16 -9.34 -8.66 -2.72
CA GLU A 16 -8.23 -9.38 -3.36
C GLU A 16 -8.06 -9.06 -4.86
N ASP A 17 -9.11 -8.64 -5.55
CA ASP A 17 -9.08 -8.32 -6.99
C ASP A 17 -8.69 -6.87 -7.32
N PHE A 18 -8.56 -6.01 -6.32
CA PHE A 18 -8.19 -4.59 -6.42
C PHE A 18 -9.05 -3.73 -7.39
N THR A 19 -10.03 -4.32 -8.08
CA THR A 19 -10.80 -3.64 -9.14
C THR A 19 -11.59 -2.44 -8.62
N GLY A 20 -12.09 -2.52 -7.39
CA GLY A 20 -12.84 -1.45 -6.75
C GLY A 20 -11.98 -0.23 -6.35
N VAL A 21 -10.67 -0.41 -6.19
CA VAL A 21 -9.77 0.67 -5.71
C VAL A 21 -9.59 1.72 -6.80
N THR A 22 -9.20 1.31 -8.00
CA THR A 22 -8.92 2.23 -9.11
C THR A 22 -10.12 3.13 -9.45
N GLN A 23 -11.32 2.56 -9.44
CA GLN A 23 -12.52 3.34 -9.76
C GLN A 23 -12.87 4.35 -8.65
N LYS A 24 -12.75 3.95 -7.39
CA LYS A 24 -13.08 4.83 -6.25
C LYS A 24 -12.11 5.99 -6.08
N VAL A 25 -10.83 5.79 -6.41
CA VAL A 25 -9.81 6.82 -6.19
C VAL A 25 -9.68 7.80 -7.36
N LYS A 26 -10.02 7.40 -8.60
CA LYS A 26 -9.89 8.25 -9.79
C LYS A 26 -10.62 9.60 -9.69
N ASP A 27 -11.78 9.61 -9.06
CA ASP A 27 -12.62 10.81 -8.92
C ASP A 27 -12.38 11.52 -7.56
N SER A 28 -11.40 11.08 -6.79
CA SER A 28 -11.09 11.64 -5.48
C SER A 28 -10.03 12.75 -5.56
N PRO A 29 -9.98 13.68 -4.61
CA PRO A 29 -8.92 14.68 -4.51
C PRO A 29 -7.63 14.14 -3.87
N LEU A 30 -7.47 12.82 -3.77
CA LEU A 30 -6.33 12.21 -3.11
C LEU A 30 -5.04 12.41 -3.89
N THR A 31 -3.96 12.71 -3.19
CA THR A 31 -2.59 12.63 -3.70
C THR A 31 -2.03 11.23 -3.52
N ALA A 32 -2.36 10.59 -2.42
CA ALA A 32 -1.97 9.22 -2.11
C ALA A 32 -2.93 8.57 -1.10
N PHE A 33 -2.83 7.27 -0.96
CA PHE A 33 -3.48 6.54 0.11
C PHE A 33 -2.59 5.40 0.61
N PHE A 34 -2.69 5.12 1.90
CA PHE A 34 -2.13 3.92 2.49
C PHE A 34 -3.06 2.75 2.18
N LEU A 35 -2.53 1.75 1.51
CA LEU A 35 -3.26 0.52 1.18
C LEU A 35 -2.83 -0.60 2.13
N THR A 36 -3.80 -1.11 2.91
CA THR A 36 -3.62 -2.37 3.64
C THR A 36 -3.51 -3.50 2.63
N THR A 37 -2.32 -4.07 2.52
CA THR A 37 -2.04 -5.14 1.56
C THR A 37 -2.71 -6.43 2.05
N PRO A 38 -3.59 -7.06 1.27
CA PRO A 38 -4.21 -8.34 1.64
C PRO A 38 -3.18 -9.44 1.85
N GLY A 39 -3.54 -10.46 2.64
CA GLY A 39 -2.68 -11.62 2.86
C GLY A 39 -1.74 -11.52 4.05
N GLU A 40 -1.78 -10.44 4.83
CA GLU A 40 -0.94 -10.28 6.02
C GLU A 40 -1.11 -11.40 7.05
N ASP A 41 -2.32 -11.96 7.18
CA ASP A 41 -2.62 -13.10 8.07
C ASP A 41 -2.36 -14.47 7.42
N GLN A 42 -2.08 -14.51 6.12
CA GLN A 42 -1.86 -15.74 5.34
C GLN A 42 -0.37 -16.07 5.18
N GLY A 43 0.51 -15.21 5.68
CA GLY A 43 1.97 -15.38 5.66
C GLY A 43 2.66 -14.72 4.46
N MET A 44 3.99 -14.81 4.45
CA MET A 44 4.88 -14.08 3.53
C MET A 44 4.58 -14.34 2.05
N LEU A 45 4.25 -15.57 1.66
CA LEU A 45 4.03 -15.91 0.24
C LEU A 45 2.76 -15.27 -0.31
N ALA A 46 1.67 -15.30 0.46
CA ALA A 46 0.42 -14.66 0.08
C ALA A 46 0.59 -13.13 -0.01
N LEU A 47 1.25 -12.55 0.99
CA LEU A 47 1.54 -11.12 1.00
C LEU A 47 2.40 -10.70 -0.20
N ALA A 48 3.46 -11.46 -0.51
CA ALA A 48 4.32 -11.17 -1.67
C ALA A 48 3.56 -11.30 -3.00
N HIS A 49 2.67 -12.30 -3.14
CA HIS A 49 1.80 -12.44 -4.30
C HIS A 49 0.91 -11.22 -4.49
N ASN A 50 0.26 -10.75 -3.43
CA ASN A 50 -0.64 -9.60 -3.50
C ASN A 50 0.12 -8.27 -3.73
N ILE A 51 1.32 -8.12 -3.17
CA ILE A 51 2.20 -6.99 -3.50
C ILE A 51 2.48 -6.98 -5.01
N GLY A 52 2.83 -8.13 -5.60
CA GLY A 52 3.02 -8.26 -7.04
C GLY A 52 1.78 -7.86 -7.85
N GLY A 53 0.59 -8.25 -7.41
CA GLY A 53 -0.67 -7.85 -8.02
C GLY A 53 -0.88 -6.33 -7.99
N ILE A 54 -0.53 -5.66 -6.88
CA ILE A 54 -0.63 -4.20 -6.77
C ILE A 54 0.34 -3.52 -7.73
N TYR A 55 1.58 -4.01 -7.86
CA TYR A 55 2.53 -3.48 -8.84
C TYR A 55 2.00 -3.64 -10.26
N ASN A 56 1.50 -4.81 -10.64
CA ASN A 56 0.92 -5.04 -11.95
C ASN A 56 -0.25 -4.09 -12.24
N MET A 57 -1.12 -3.84 -11.25
CA MET A 57 -2.20 -2.87 -11.37
C MET A 57 -1.67 -1.44 -11.56
N ALA A 58 -0.66 -1.04 -10.80
CA ALA A 58 -0.07 0.30 -10.89
C ALA A 58 0.70 0.51 -12.21
N ASP A 59 1.27 -0.54 -12.78
CA ASP A 59 1.97 -0.51 -14.06
C ASP A 59 1.01 -0.38 -15.26
N ASP A 60 -0.29 -0.68 -15.09
CA ASP A 60 -1.29 -0.41 -16.11
C ASP A 60 -1.48 1.12 -16.26
N PRO A 61 -1.17 1.70 -17.43
CA PRO A 61 -1.35 3.14 -17.65
C PRO A 61 -2.77 3.64 -17.42
N ALA A 62 -3.76 2.76 -17.60
CA ALA A 62 -5.16 3.09 -17.40
C ALA A 62 -5.56 3.17 -15.92
N SER A 63 -4.74 2.64 -15.00
CA SER A 63 -5.03 2.66 -13.56
C SER A 63 -5.01 4.06 -12.95
N GLY A 64 -4.14 4.95 -13.44
CA GLY A 64 -3.89 6.25 -12.82
C GLY A 64 -3.19 6.17 -11.46
N LEU A 65 -2.60 5.02 -11.13
CA LEU A 65 -1.93 4.76 -9.86
C LEU A 65 -0.40 4.68 -10.04
N MET A 66 0.32 4.85 -8.94
CA MET A 66 1.76 4.64 -8.85
C MET A 66 2.12 4.16 -7.45
N VAL A 67 2.79 3.03 -7.31
CA VAL A 67 3.32 2.61 -6.00
C VAL A 67 4.43 3.58 -5.60
N VAL A 68 4.32 4.17 -4.42
CA VAL A 68 5.27 5.17 -3.91
C VAL A 68 5.93 4.67 -2.63
N ARG A 69 7.25 4.73 -2.60
CA ARG A 69 8.11 4.24 -1.52
C ARG A 69 8.92 5.35 -0.86
N THR A 70 9.01 6.49 -1.54
CA THR A 70 9.76 7.67 -1.12
C THR A 70 8.95 8.93 -1.35
N ILE A 71 9.34 10.04 -0.71
CA ILE A 71 8.75 11.35 -0.95
C ILE A 71 8.94 11.78 -2.40
N ALA A 72 10.11 11.53 -2.99
CA ALA A 72 10.37 11.86 -4.39
C ALA A 72 9.41 11.13 -5.35
N GLU A 73 9.13 9.84 -5.11
CA GLU A 73 8.15 9.09 -5.89
C GLU A 73 6.72 9.62 -5.68
N LEU A 74 6.38 10.10 -4.48
CA LEU A 74 5.09 10.75 -4.21
C LEU A 74 4.93 12.06 -4.97
N GLU A 75 5.98 12.88 -4.98
CA GLU A 75 6.03 14.13 -5.75
C GLU A 75 5.92 13.86 -7.25
N GLU A 76 6.61 12.83 -7.74
CA GLU A 76 6.53 12.38 -9.13
C GLU A 76 5.12 11.92 -9.49
N ALA A 77 4.47 11.08 -8.66
CA ALA A 77 3.10 10.64 -8.88
C ALA A 77 2.15 11.84 -9.01
N LYS A 78 2.26 12.81 -8.10
CA LYS A 78 1.46 14.03 -8.14
C LYS A 78 1.73 14.85 -9.40
N ALA A 79 2.98 15.02 -9.81
CA ALA A 79 3.35 15.74 -11.02
C ALA A 79 2.81 15.08 -12.30
N GLN A 80 2.69 13.74 -12.31
CA GLN A 80 2.12 12.97 -13.39
C GLN A 80 0.58 12.89 -13.37
N GLY A 81 -0.07 13.49 -12.38
CA GLY A 81 -1.52 13.38 -12.16
C GLY A 81 -1.97 11.98 -11.75
N LYS A 82 -1.06 11.18 -11.18
CA LYS A 82 -1.34 9.87 -10.62
C LYS A 82 -1.58 9.94 -9.12
N ILE A 83 -2.26 8.94 -8.58
CA ILE A 83 -2.47 8.79 -7.14
C ILE A 83 -1.46 7.78 -6.60
N GLY A 84 -0.71 8.20 -5.57
CA GLY A 84 0.29 7.36 -4.92
C GLY A 84 -0.34 6.24 -4.08
N VAL A 85 0.16 5.02 -4.22
CA VAL A 85 -0.21 3.87 -3.38
C VAL A 85 0.93 3.59 -2.42
N ILE A 86 0.69 3.80 -1.13
CA ILE A 86 1.65 3.51 -0.06
C ILE A 86 1.31 2.13 0.49
N LEU A 87 2.20 1.17 0.32
CA LEU A 87 1.99 -0.20 0.76
C LEU A 87 2.26 -0.36 2.26
N GLY A 88 1.42 -1.13 2.92
CA GLY A 88 1.62 -1.50 4.31
C GLY A 88 0.64 -2.59 4.76
N PHE A 89 0.63 -2.87 6.04
CA PHE A 89 -0.30 -3.82 6.64
C PHE A 89 -0.66 -3.43 8.08
N GLN A 90 -1.78 -3.94 8.54
CA GLN A 90 -2.35 -3.61 9.85
C GLN A 90 -1.99 -4.63 10.93
N ASN A 91 -1.50 -5.81 10.54
CA ASN A 91 -1.07 -6.85 11.47
C ASN A 91 0.26 -7.47 10.99
N PRO A 92 1.35 -7.37 11.77
CA PRO A 92 2.66 -7.89 11.39
C PRO A 92 2.81 -9.41 11.59
N HIS A 93 1.72 -10.17 11.63
CA HIS A 93 1.75 -11.63 11.81
C HIS A 93 2.67 -12.33 10.77
N CYS A 94 2.68 -11.83 9.54
CA CYS A 94 3.52 -12.35 8.45
C CYS A 94 5.03 -12.27 8.72
N ILE A 95 5.48 -11.41 9.64
CA ILE A 95 6.89 -11.26 9.99
C ILE A 95 7.38 -12.41 10.89
N GLU A 96 6.48 -13.05 11.66
CA GLU A 96 6.79 -14.18 12.54
C GLU A 96 8.03 -13.93 13.44
N ASN A 97 8.16 -12.72 13.98
CA ASN A 97 9.28 -12.31 14.81
C ASN A 97 10.66 -12.37 14.11
N SER A 98 10.72 -12.19 12.79
CA SER A 98 11.95 -12.16 11.99
C SER A 98 12.20 -10.79 11.37
N LEU A 99 13.34 -10.19 11.72
CA LEU A 99 13.78 -8.92 11.13
C LEU A 99 14.18 -9.09 9.65
N GLU A 100 14.62 -10.27 9.25
CA GLU A 100 14.93 -10.59 7.86
C GLU A 100 13.67 -10.55 6.99
N LYS A 101 12.54 -11.06 7.50
CA LYS A 101 11.23 -10.96 6.82
C LYS A 101 10.79 -9.49 6.71
N LEU A 102 10.92 -8.71 7.79
CA LEU A 102 10.62 -7.28 7.76
C LEU A 102 11.50 -6.55 6.72
N ARG A 103 12.80 -6.87 6.67
CA ARG A 103 13.71 -6.32 5.66
C ARG A 103 13.27 -6.67 4.25
N ALA A 104 12.92 -7.94 3.99
CA ALA A 104 12.41 -8.37 2.69
C ALA A 104 11.14 -7.62 2.28
N LEU A 105 10.20 -7.42 3.20
CA LEU A 105 8.97 -6.65 2.95
C LEU A 105 9.27 -5.18 2.65
N TYR A 106 10.23 -4.58 3.33
CA TYR A 106 10.68 -3.22 3.04
C TYR A 106 11.23 -3.11 1.60
N GLU A 107 12.04 -4.08 1.15
CA GLU A 107 12.55 -4.11 -0.23
C GLU A 107 11.42 -4.31 -1.26
N LEU A 108 10.38 -5.08 -0.89
CA LEU A 108 9.17 -5.23 -1.71
C LEU A 108 8.27 -3.99 -1.74
N GLY A 109 8.57 -2.97 -0.94
CA GLY A 109 7.86 -1.69 -1.00
C GLY A 109 6.99 -1.36 0.21
N ILE A 110 6.90 -2.24 1.21
CA ILE A 110 6.15 -1.94 2.45
C ILE A 110 6.78 -0.74 3.16
N ARG A 111 5.95 0.23 3.56
CA ARG A 111 6.37 1.46 4.26
C ARG A 111 5.60 1.73 5.54
N VAL A 112 4.42 1.15 5.69
CA VAL A 112 3.60 1.32 6.88
C VAL A 112 3.35 -0.03 7.53
N VAL A 113 3.61 -0.12 8.83
CA VAL A 113 3.37 -1.30 9.66
C VAL A 113 2.62 -0.86 10.91
N GLN A 114 1.35 -1.27 11.02
CA GLN A 114 0.61 -1.13 12.26
C GLN A 114 0.95 -2.31 13.17
N MET A 115 1.26 -2.03 14.42
CA MET A 115 1.80 -3.04 15.35
C MET A 115 0.79 -4.08 15.78
N THR A 116 -0.47 -3.69 15.98
CA THR A 116 -1.55 -4.57 16.43
C THR A 116 -2.87 -4.07 15.88
N TYR A 117 -3.72 -4.98 15.42
CA TYR A 117 -5.06 -4.65 14.96
C TYR A 117 -6.12 -5.31 15.86
N ASN A 118 -6.67 -6.47 15.47
CA ASN A 118 -7.77 -7.13 16.20
C ASN A 118 -7.33 -8.27 17.13
N LYS A 119 -6.13 -8.80 16.93
CA LYS A 119 -5.62 -9.97 17.64
C LYS A 119 -4.23 -9.69 18.16
N ALA A 120 -3.90 -10.23 19.31
CA ALA A 120 -2.54 -10.24 19.82
C ALA A 120 -1.60 -10.96 18.83
N ASN A 121 -0.40 -10.44 18.72
CA ASN A 121 0.66 -11.01 17.89
C ASN A 121 2.00 -10.96 18.64
N TYR A 122 3.13 -11.20 17.96
CA TYR A 122 4.46 -11.20 18.58
C TYR A 122 4.96 -9.81 19.01
N ILE A 123 4.27 -8.73 18.66
CA ILE A 123 4.69 -7.35 18.93
C ILE A 123 3.83 -6.71 20.03
N GLY A 124 2.54 -7.08 20.10
CA GLY A 124 1.62 -6.52 21.08
C GLY A 124 0.28 -7.25 21.18
#